data_d271ffa887fdf9e07192671603f0e259
#
_entry.id   d271ffa887fdf9e07192671603f0e259
#
_cell.length_a   1.000
_cell.length_b   1.000
_cell.length_c   1.000
_cell.angle_alpha   90.00
_cell.angle_beta   90.00
_cell.angle_gamma   90.00
#
_symmetry.space_group_name_H-M   'P 1'
#
loop_
_entity.id
_entity.type
_entity.pdbx_description
1 polymer ?
#
loop_
_entity_poly.entity_id
_entity_poly.type
_entity_poly.pdbx_seq_one_letter_code
_entity_poly.pdbx_strand_id
1 'polypeptide(L)'
;MPDTPHDEVRTRIDGLLKDEDDWVTAMATVVCELHHAFDHFHWTGFYRTVRADHLKVGPYQGGHGCLDIPFDQGICGAAARTATTQDVPDVHVRPEHIACSSSTNSEVVVPVLAPSGHVIAVLDVDSDDPAAFDGADVALLESICADLGRRYGEATVANIPGLA
;
A
#
# COMPACT_ATOMS: atom_id res chain seq x y z
N MET A 1 -14.97 23.20 10.04
CA MET A 1 -14.18 23.37 8.80
C MET A 1 -14.79 22.45 7.76
N PRO A 2 -14.81 22.80 6.49
CA PRO A 2 -15.16 21.81 5.48
C PRO A 2 -14.15 20.65 5.52
N ASP A 3 -14.63 19.44 5.30
CA ASP A 3 -13.77 18.26 5.24
C ASP A 3 -12.79 18.39 4.07
N THR A 4 -11.56 17.93 4.27
CA THR A 4 -10.58 17.88 3.19
C THR A 4 -10.92 16.71 2.24
N PRO A 5 -10.42 16.70 0.99
CA PRO A 5 -10.56 15.53 0.11
C PRO A 5 -10.09 14.23 0.79
N HIS A 6 -9.05 14.29 1.62
CA HIS A 6 -8.54 13.15 2.38
C HIS A 6 -9.57 12.66 3.44
N ASP A 7 -10.21 13.58 4.16
CA ASP A 7 -11.25 13.25 5.15
C ASP A 7 -12.47 12.62 4.47
N GLU A 8 -12.87 13.14 3.31
CA GLU A 8 -13.99 12.61 2.53
C GLU A 8 -13.71 11.18 2.03
N VAL A 9 -12.52 10.93 1.52
CA VAL A 9 -12.09 9.60 1.07
C VAL A 9 -12.02 8.63 2.24
N ARG A 10 -11.44 9.05 3.37
CA ARG A 10 -11.37 8.23 4.58
C ARG A 10 -12.76 7.85 5.07
N THR A 11 -13.67 8.82 5.17
CA THR A 11 -15.07 8.59 5.59
C THR A 11 -15.77 7.62 4.66
N ARG A 12 -15.56 7.74 3.35
CA ARG A 12 -16.16 6.85 2.34
C ARG A 12 -15.65 5.42 2.48
N ILE A 13 -14.34 5.23 2.63
CA ILE A 13 -13.73 3.91 2.85
C ILE A 13 -14.26 3.29 4.15
N ASP A 14 -14.33 4.05 5.25
CA ASP A 14 -14.84 3.57 6.52
C ASP A 14 -16.29 3.10 6.41
N GLY A 15 -17.10 3.85 5.67
CA GLY A 15 -18.51 3.49 5.43
C GLY A 15 -18.67 2.21 4.62
N LEU A 16 -17.87 2.08 3.54
CA LEU A 16 -17.91 0.91 2.65
C LEU A 16 -17.42 -0.37 3.34
N LEU A 17 -16.41 -0.24 4.19
CA LEU A 17 -15.77 -1.39 4.87
C LEU A 17 -16.33 -1.66 6.27
N LYS A 18 -17.40 -0.98 6.69
CA LYS A 18 -17.91 -1.05 8.07
C LYS A 18 -18.08 -2.47 8.62
N ASP A 19 -18.70 -3.34 7.81
CA ASP A 19 -19.03 -4.71 8.20
C ASP A 19 -18.33 -5.73 7.27
N GLU A 20 -17.28 -5.31 6.53
CA GLU A 20 -16.57 -6.16 5.58
C GLU A 20 -15.55 -7.05 6.29
N ASP A 21 -15.64 -8.35 6.10
CA ASP A 21 -14.77 -9.35 6.71
C ASP A 21 -13.80 -10.03 5.72
N ASP A 22 -13.96 -9.78 4.41
CA ASP A 22 -13.08 -10.33 3.39
C ASP A 22 -11.91 -9.38 3.07
N TRP A 23 -10.71 -9.89 3.28
CA TRP A 23 -9.46 -9.13 3.08
C TRP A 23 -9.26 -8.68 1.62
N VAL A 24 -9.62 -9.53 0.65
CA VAL A 24 -9.45 -9.20 -0.78
C VAL A 24 -10.43 -8.11 -1.19
N THR A 25 -11.68 -8.21 -0.75
CA THR A 25 -12.71 -7.19 -0.97
C THR A 25 -12.30 -5.85 -0.37
N ALA A 26 -11.75 -5.85 0.84
CA ALA A 26 -11.26 -4.64 1.50
C ALA A 26 -10.13 -3.98 0.71
N MET A 27 -9.11 -4.74 0.29
CA MET A 27 -8.01 -4.21 -0.54
C MET A 27 -8.51 -3.63 -1.86
N ALA A 28 -9.39 -4.34 -2.56
CA ALA A 28 -9.93 -3.89 -3.85
C ALA A 28 -10.72 -2.58 -3.72
N THR A 29 -11.53 -2.46 -2.66
CA THR A 29 -12.31 -1.26 -2.39
C THR A 29 -11.42 -0.07 -2.05
N VAL A 30 -10.43 -0.25 -1.17
CA VAL A 30 -9.47 0.81 -0.82
C VAL A 30 -8.73 1.31 -2.06
N VAL A 31 -8.21 0.42 -2.88
CA VAL A 31 -7.49 0.78 -4.11
C VAL A 31 -8.39 1.56 -5.07
N CYS A 32 -9.63 1.13 -5.25
CA CYS A 32 -10.61 1.81 -6.09
C CYS A 32 -10.85 3.25 -5.62
N GLU A 33 -11.13 3.43 -4.32
CA GLU A 33 -11.44 4.75 -3.74
C GLU A 33 -10.24 5.70 -3.81
N LEU A 34 -9.05 5.23 -3.46
CA LEU A 34 -7.83 6.04 -3.48
C LEU A 34 -7.46 6.47 -4.91
N HIS A 35 -7.44 5.53 -5.84
CA HIS A 35 -7.01 5.80 -7.21
C HIS A 35 -7.91 6.80 -7.94
N HIS A 36 -9.22 6.76 -7.67
CA HIS A 36 -10.17 7.68 -8.28
C HIS A 36 -10.28 9.04 -7.57
N ALA A 37 -9.82 9.15 -6.34
CA ALA A 37 -9.95 10.38 -5.56
C ALA A 37 -8.82 11.38 -5.82
N PHE A 38 -7.63 10.91 -6.21
CA PHE A 38 -6.44 11.75 -6.34
C PHE A 38 -5.82 11.60 -7.73
N ASP A 39 -5.79 12.69 -8.48
CA ASP A 39 -5.29 12.70 -9.86
C ASP A 39 -3.80 12.36 -9.98
N HIS A 40 -3.04 12.58 -8.92
CA HIS A 40 -1.60 12.27 -8.87
C HIS A 40 -1.29 10.83 -8.46
N PHE A 41 -2.29 10.02 -8.10
CA PHE A 41 -2.15 8.59 -7.84
C PHE A 41 -2.26 7.83 -9.15
N HIS A 42 -1.15 7.72 -9.91
CA HIS A 42 -1.17 7.13 -11.25
C HIS A 42 -1.18 5.59 -11.22
N TRP A 43 -0.62 5.00 -10.18
CA TRP A 43 -0.77 3.58 -9.86
C TRP A 43 -1.04 3.44 -8.35
N THR A 44 -1.97 2.56 -8.00
CA THR A 44 -2.35 2.31 -6.60
C THR A 44 -2.63 0.83 -6.44
N GLY A 45 -1.96 0.16 -5.53
CA GLY A 45 -2.17 -1.27 -5.35
C GLY A 45 -1.55 -1.86 -4.09
N PHE A 46 -1.97 -3.08 -3.78
CA PHE A 46 -1.39 -3.86 -2.70
C PHE A 46 -0.47 -4.94 -3.25
N TYR A 47 0.67 -5.10 -2.61
CA TYR A 47 1.48 -6.30 -2.69
C TYR A 47 1.31 -7.09 -1.40
N ARG A 48 0.83 -8.34 -1.50
CA ARG A 48 0.52 -9.19 -0.35
C ARG A 48 1.73 -10.05 0.02
N THR A 49 2.00 -10.17 1.31
CA THR A 49 2.94 -11.18 1.80
C THR A 49 2.34 -12.57 1.58
N VAL A 50 3.02 -13.41 0.81
CA VAL A 50 2.57 -14.77 0.49
C VAL A 50 3.42 -15.86 1.14
N ARG A 51 4.59 -15.48 1.65
CA ARG A 51 5.50 -16.24 2.51
C ARG A 51 6.44 -15.28 3.24
N ALA A 52 7.23 -15.75 4.16
CA ALA A 52 8.01 -14.93 5.12
C ALA A 52 8.86 -13.79 4.52
N ASP A 53 9.26 -13.89 3.27
CA ASP A 53 10.19 -12.96 2.62
C ASP A 53 9.74 -12.52 1.20
N HIS A 54 8.44 -12.65 0.88
CA HIS A 54 7.99 -12.49 -0.50
C HIS A 54 6.63 -11.81 -0.63
N LEU A 55 6.57 -10.83 -1.53
CA LEU A 55 5.35 -10.12 -1.91
C LEU A 55 4.87 -10.59 -3.27
N LYS A 56 3.55 -10.69 -3.44
CA LYS A 56 2.88 -10.84 -4.74
C LYS A 56 1.84 -9.76 -4.92
N VAL A 57 1.71 -9.30 -6.16
CA VAL A 57 0.69 -8.32 -6.50
C VAL A 57 -0.71 -8.80 -6.09
N GLY A 58 -1.45 -7.90 -5.51
CA GLY A 58 -2.86 -8.05 -5.14
C GLY A 58 -3.75 -7.16 -5.98
N PRO A 59 -4.87 -6.68 -5.45
CA PRO A 59 -5.71 -5.70 -6.13
C PRO A 59 -4.95 -4.40 -6.40
N TYR A 60 -5.07 -3.88 -7.63
CA TYR A 60 -4.45 -2.62 -8.05
C TYR A 60 -5.25 -1.93 -9.16
N GLN A 61 -4.95 -0.64 -9.36
CA GLN A 61 -5.44 0.21 -10.43
C GLN A 61 -4.25 0.91 -11.11
N GLY A 62 -4.40 1.23 -12.40
CA GLY A 62 -3.35 1.76 -13.25
C GLY A 62 -2.88 0.71 -14.26
N GLY A 63 -1.66 0.88 -14.79
CA GLY A 63 -1.01 -0.10 -15.65
C GLY A 63 -0.63 -1.37 -14.90
N HIS A 64 -0.08 -2.38 -15.58
CA HIS A 64 0.42 -3.56 -14.88
C HIS A 64 1.67 -3.21 -14.05
N GLY A 65 1.79 -3.85 -12.88
CA GLY A 65 2.97 -3.76 -12.01
C GLY A 65 3.81 -5.03 -12.01
N CYS A 66 4.87 -5.05 -11.20
CA CYS A 66 5.63 -6.27 -10.93
C CYS A 66 4.71 -7.33 -10.34
N LEU A 67 4.89 -8.59 -10.71
CA LEU A 67 4.04 -9.67 -10.19
C LEU A 67 4.55 -10.23 -8.86
N ASP A 68 5.85 -10.13 -8.62
CA ASP A 68 6.56 -10.81 -7.53
C ASP A 68 7.74 -9.97 -7.07
N ILE A 69 7.82 -9.67 -5.77
CA ILE A 69 8.88 -8.83 -5.19
C ILE A 69 9.41 -9.49 -3.92
N PRO A 70 10.67 -9.97 -3.93
CA PRO A 70 11.34 -10.38 -2.69
C PRO A 70 11.53 -9.20 -1.73
N PHE A 71 11.52 -9.46 -0.43
CA PHE A 71 11.70 -8.41 0.59
C PHE A 71 13.06 -7.70 0.51
N ASP A 72 14.07 -8.33 -0.07
CA ASP A 72 15.41 -7.75 -0.25
C ASP A 72 15.55 -6.85 -1.49
N GLN A 73 14.45 -6.63 -2.24
CA GLN A 73 14.46 -5.87 -3.49
C GLN A 73 13.39 -4.77 -3.51
N GLY A 74 13.75 -3.65 -4.12
CA GLY A 74 12.85 -2.55 -4.40
C GLY A 74 12.39 -1.77 -3.16
N ILE A 75 11.60 -0.72 -3.41
CA ILE A 75 11.05 0.15 -2.36
C ILE A 75 9.95 -0.59 -1.60
N CYS A 76 9.09 -1.37 -2.30
CA CYS A 76 8.11 -2.25 -1.66
C CYS A 76 8.78 -3.28 -0.73
N GLY A 77 9.89 -3.90 -1.19
CA GLY A 77 10.67 -4.79 -0.35
C GLY A 77 11.28 -4.08 0.86
N ALA A 78 11.75 -2.84 0.69
CA ALA A 78 12.27 -2.03 1.80
C ALA A 78 11.18 -1.75 2.85
N ALA A 79 9.98 -1.36 2.44
CA ALA A 79 8.86 -1.16 3.35
C ALA A 79 8.50 -2.45 4.11
N ALA A 80 8.45 -3.58 3.40
CA ALA A 80 8.16 -4.89 4.00
C ALA A 80 9.25 -5.33 5.00
N ARG A 81 10.52 -5.19 4.62
CA ARG A 81 11.66 -5.61 5.43
C ARG A 81 11.83 -4.78 6.69
N THR A 82 11.62 -3.47 6.60
CA THR A 82 11.80 -2.53 7.71
C THR A 82 10.52 -2.30 8.53
N ALA A 83 9.36 -2.75 8.02
CA ALA A 83 8.05 -2.47 8.59
C ALA A 83 7.80 -0.97 8.79
N THR A 84 8.32 -0.13 7.89
CA THR A 84 8.20 1.33 7.94
C THR A 84 7.81 1.91 6.59
N THR A 85 7.06 3.00 6.62
CA THR A 85 6.70 3.77 5.42
C THR A 85 7.95 4.22 4.66
N GLN A 86 7.92 4.07 3.34
CA GLN A 86 8.90 4.63 2.41
C GLN A 86 8.24 5.77 1.66
N ASP A 87 8.65 6.99 1.93
CA ASP A 87 8.25 8.20 1.18
C ASP A 87 9.44 8.61 0.31
N VAL A 88 9.27 8.45 -1.02
CA VAL A 88 10.34 8.59 -2.00
C VAL A 88 9.98 9.65 -3.03
N PRO A 89 10.40 10.91 -2.82
CA PRO A 89 10.10 12.00 -3.74
C PRO A 89 10.77 11.87 -5.11
N ASP A 90 11.85 11.11 -5.22
CA ASP A 90 12.54 10.80 -6.47
C ASP A 90 13.07 9.36 -6.42
N VAL A 91 12.43 8.47 -7.20
CA VAL A 91 12.80 7.05 -7.25
C VAL A 91 14.18 6.83 -7.90
N HIS A 92 14.66 7.76 -8.71
CA HIS A 92 15.92 7.62 -9.45
C HIS A 92 17.16 7.74 -8.55
N VAL A 93 17.01 8.32 -7.36
CA VAL A 93 18.10 8.41 -6.37
C VAL A 93 18.15 7.22 -5.40
N ARG A 94 17.18 6.31 -5.50
CA ARG A 94 17.10 5.10 -4.65
C ARG A 94 17.74 3.92 -5.37
N PRO A 95 18.89 3.40 -4.89
CA PRO A 95 19.61 2.31 -5.57
C PRO A 95 18.81 0.99 -5.57
N GLU A 96 17.90 0.80 -4.62
CA GLU A 96 17.05 -0.39 -4.53
C GLU A 96 15.80 -0.33 -5.43
N HIS A 97 15.49 0.81 -6.07
CA HIS A 97 14.29 0.97 -6.88
C HIS A 97 14.24 -0.06 -8.03
N ILE A 98 13.10 -0.73 -8.16
CA ILE A 98 12.78 -1.61 -9.29
C ILE A 98 11.77 -0.86 -10.16
N ALA A 99 12.15 -0.57 -11.40
CA ALA A 99 11.27 0.06 -12.36
C ALA A 99 10.22 -0.93 -12.89
N CYS A 100 9.13 -1.14 -12.16
CA CYS A 100 7.96 -1.89 -12.66
C CYS A 100 7.18 -1.07 -13.70
N SER A 101 7.27 0.25 -13.63
CA SER A 101 6.84 1.21 -14.66
C SER A 101 7.98 2.16 -14.98
N SER A 102 8.16 2.48 -16.26
CA SER A 102 9.20 3.42 -16.69
C SER A 102 8.82 4.90 -16.48
N SER A 103 7.56 5.19 -16.14
CA SER A 103 7.04 6.55 -15.97
C SER A 103 7.05 7.02 -14.51
N THR A 104 7.18 6.12 -13.53
CA THR A 104 7.18 6.47 -12.10
C THR A 104 8.36 7.39 -11.75
N ASN A 105 8.06 8.51 -11.12
CA ASN A 105 9.04 9.47 -10.63
C ASN A 105 9.05 9.62 -9.11
N SER A 106 7.89 9.46 -8.45
CA SER A 106 7.80 9.42 -6.98
C SER A 106 6.90 8.28 -6.53
N GLU A 107 7.10 7.82 -5.30
CA GLU A 107 6.47 6.62 -4.76
C GLU A 107 6.30 6.72 -3.25
N VAL A 108 5.16 6.27 -2.73
CA VAL A 108 4.95 6.06 -1.30
C VAL A 108 4.51 4.62 -1.08
N VAL A 109 5.22 3.91 -0.20
CA VAL A 109 4.88 2.54 0.18
C VAL A 109 4.66 2.45 1.67
N VAL A 110 3.47 2.00 2.08
CA VAL A 110 3.08 1.88 3.48
C VAL A 110 2.85 0.41 3.85
N PRO A 111 3.54 -0.13 4.87
CA PRO A 111 3.31 -1.50 5.29
C PRO A 111 1.97 -1.64 6.04
N VAL A 112 1.29 -2.76 5.80
CA VAL A 112 0.12 -3.20 6.56
C VAL A 112 0.60 -4.19 7.62
N LEU A 113 0.55 -3.77 8.89
CA LEU A 113 1.07 -4.55 10.00
C LEU A 113 -0.07 -5.24 10.77
N ALA A 114 0.06 -6.55 10.97
CA ALA A 114 -0.75 -7.26 11.94
C ALA A 114 -0.41 -6.79 13.37
N PRO A 115 -1.29 -6.95 14.37
CA PRO A 115 -0.99 -6.65 15.78
C PRO A 115 0.25 -7.37 16.29
N SER A 116 0.57 -8.55 15.76
CA SER A 116 1.80 -9.30 16.04
C SER A 116 3.08 -8.65 15.49
N GLY A 117 2.96 -7.60 14.66
CA GLY A 117 4.08 -6.91 14.01
C GLY A 117 4.50 -7.49 12.66
N HIS A 118 3.89 -8.58 12.20
CA HIS A 118 4.16 -9.12 10.88
C HIS A 118 3.56 -8.23 9.79
N VAL A 119 4.33 -8.03 8.71
CA VAL A 119 3.85 -7.35 7.50
C VAL A 119 3.01 -8.32 6.68
N ILE A 120 1.72 -8.04 6.52
CA ILE A 120 0.80 -8.87 5.72
C ILE A 120 0.66 -8.40 4.28
N ALA A 121 0.96 -7.12 4.03
CA ALA A 121 0.98 -6.49 2.73
C ALA A 121 1.72 -5.15 2.80
N VAL A 122 1.96 -4.56 1.64
CA VAL A 122 2.28 -3.13 1.52
C VAL A 122 1.27 -2.49 0.58
N LEU A 123 0.87 -1.25 0.87
CA LEU A 123 0.13 -0.39 -0.03
C LEU A 123 1.14 0.49 -0.76
N ASP A 124 1.16 0.36 -2.07
CA ASP A 124 2.07 1.06 -2.95
C ASP A 124 1.30 2.06 -3.82
N VAL A 125 1.78 3.30 -3.85
CA VAL A 125 1.22 4.37 -4.68
C VAL A 125 2.35 5.04 -5.45
N ASP A 126 2.25 4.99 -6.77
CA ASP A 126 3.20 5.61 -7.69
C ASP A 126 2.62 6.85 -8.35
N SER A 127 3.47 7.83 -8.59
CA SER A 127 3.17 8.99 -9.41
C SER A 127 4.22 9.20 -10.51
N ASP A 128 3.74 9.62 -11.69
CA ASP A 128 4.59 10.06 -12.79
C ASP A 128 5.16 11.47 -12.53
N ASP A 129 4.64 12.17 -11.53
CA ASP A 129 5.14 13.46 -11.10
C ASP A 129 6.22 13.29 -10.02
N PRO A 130 7.32 14.08 -10.04
CA PRO A 130 8.29 14.08 -8.96
C PRO A 130 7.71 14.76 -7.72
N ALA A 131 8.07 14.26 -6.53
CA ALA A 131 7.64 14.79 -5.23
C ALA A 131 6.12 15.03 -5.16
N ALA A 132 5.34 14.07 -5.68
CA ALA A 132 3.90 14.23 -5.85
C ALA A 132 3.12 14.12 -4.54
N PHE A 133 3.66 13.45 -3.53
CA PHE A 133 2.95 13.15 -2.30
C PHE A 133 3.29 14.15 -1.20
N ASP A 134 2.26 14.62 -0.51
CA ASP A 134 2.42 15.49 0.65
C ASP A 134 2.17 14.73 1.98
N GLY A 135 2.33 15.45 3.10
CA GLY A 135 2.13 14.86 4.42
C GLY A 135 0.68 14.38 4.68
N ALA A 136 -0.31 14.96 3.99
CA ALA A 136 -1.71 14.54 4.13
C ALA A 136 -1.95 13.23 3.37
N ASP A 137 -1.34 13.05 2.19
CA ASP A 137 -1.37 11.80 1.45
C ASP A 137 -0.78 10.67 2.31
N VAL A 138 0.43 10.86 2.83
CA VAL A 138 1.12 9.86 3.66
C VAL A 138 0.29 9.51 4.90
N ALA A 139 -0.24 10.52 5.61
CA ALA A 139 -1.05 10.29 6.81
C ALA A 139 -2.34 9.52 6.51
N LEU A 140 -3.00 9.80 5.39
CA LEU A 140 -4.19 9.05 4.95
C LEU A 140 -3.84 7.59 4.70
N LEU A 141 -2.80 7.32 3.90
CA LEU A 141 -2.36 5.95 3.57
C LEU A 141 -1.96 5.16 4.82
N GLU A 142 -1.21 5.78 5.73
CA GLU A 142 -0.82 5.15 7.00
C GLU A 142 -2.02 4.82 7.88
N SER A 143 -3.01 5.73 7.97
CA SER A 143 -4.22 5.50 8.77
C SER A 143 -5.06 4.35 8.24
N ILE A 144 -5.18 4.23 6.90
CA ILE A 144 -5.88 3.13 6.24
C ILE A 144 -5.15 1.81 6.49
N CYS A 145 -3.84 1.77 6.28
CA CYS A 145 -3.03 0.55 6.48
C CYS A 145 -3.06 0.08 7.94
N ALA A 146 -3.02 1.01 8.90
CA ALA A 146 -3.14 0.68 10.32
C ALA A 146 -4.50 0.03 10.66
N ASP A 147 -5.59 0.54 10.09
CA ASP A 147 -6.92 -0.02 10.26
C ASP A 147 -7.04 -1.42 9.64
N LEU A 148 -6.58 -1.58 8.41
CA LEU A 148 -6.57 -2.87 7.71
C LEU A 148 -5.76 -3.93 8.47
N GLY A 149 -4.57 -3.56 8.96
CA GLY A 149 -3.72 -4.45 9.74
C GLY A 149 -4.38 -4.91 11.03
N ARG A 150 -5.04 -4.00 11.74
CA ARG A 150 -5.78 -4.32 12.96
C ARG A 150 -6.96 -5.26 12.69
N ARG A 151 -7.68 -5.08 11.58
CA ARG A 151 -8.89 -5.86 11.26
C ARG A 151 -8.59 -7.22 10.67
N TYR A 152 -7.62 -7.33 9.77
CA TYR A 152 -7.37 -8.53 8.96
C TYR A 152 -6.05 -9.22 9.29
N GLY A 153 -5.18 -8.57 10.08
CA GLY A 153 -3.78 -8.95 10.24
C GLY A 153 -3.57 -10.36 10.77
N GLU A 154 -4.14 -10.68 11.93
CA GLU A 154 -3.90 -11.98 12.57
C GLU A 154 -4.45 -13.15 11.76
N ALA A 155 -5.66 -13.00 11.20
CA ALA A 155 -6.24 -14.03 10.33
C ALA A 155 -5.41 -14.25 9.06
N THR A 156 -4.80 -13.19 8.52
CA THR A 156 -3.93 -13.27 7.36
C THR A 156 -2.60 -13.95 7.71
N VAL A 157 -1.96 -13.55 8.82
CA VAL A 157 -0.69 -14.15 9.29
C VAL A 157 -0.84 -15.68 9.46
N ALA A 158 -1.95 -16.12 10.04
CA ALA A 158 -2.22 -17.56 10.24
C ALA A 158 -2.23 -18.39 8.94
N ASN A 159 -2.43 -17.72 7.79
CA ASN A 159 -2.46 -18.37 6.47
C ASN A 159 -1.20 -18.16 5.64
N ILE A 160 -0.18 -17.44 6.16
CA ILE A 160 1.07 -17.20 5.43
C ILE A 160 2.10 -18.26 5.83
N PRO A 161 2.58 -19.12 4.89
CA PRO A 161 3.61 -20.10 5.17
C PRO A 161 4.88 -19.42 5.74
N GLY A 162 5.35 -19.95 6.87
CA GLY A 162 6.55 -19.49 7.56
C GLY A 162 6.36 -18.30 8.54
N LEU A 163 5.11 -17.80 8.69
CA LEU A 163 4.76 -16.80 9.69
C LEU A 163 3.85 -17.35 10.80
N ALA A 164 3.13 -18.42 10.52
CA ALA A 164 2.23 -19.09 11.48
C ALA A 164 2.98 -20.05 12.40
#